data_c669902c33ed5f89408fa617cb0ed134
#
_entry.id   c669902c33ed5f89408fa617cb0ed134
#
_cell.length_a   1.000
_cell.length_b   1.000
_cell.length_c   1.000
_cell.angle_alpha   90.00
_cell.angle_beta   90.00
_cell.angle_gamma   90.00
#
_symmetry.space_group_name_H-M   'P 1'
#
loop_
_entity.id
_entity.type
_entity.pdbx_description
1 polymer ?
#
loop_
_entity_poly.entity_id
_entity_poly.type
_entity_poly.pdbx_seq_one_letter_code
_entity_poly.pdbx_strand_id
1 'polypeptide(L)'
;MKKKVVSLLLVTTMVASLAAGCGDSSSSGDGTEKTGKKVETVDDGHTLTAWAWDANFNIPALKAAAEDYKKNVDPDFVLNIEEQSQSSDIETAITTAGSAGDYSTLPDIVLFQDHYFRQYHTNYPDAWVSANDADVKWDDFSQE
;
A
#
# COMPACT_ATOMS: atom_id res chain seq x y z
N MET A 1 -54.10 -7.23 9.00
CA MET A 1 -53.24 -6.71 7.93
C MET A 1 -52.86 -5.23 8.17
N LYS A 2 -52.34 -4.87 9.35
CA LYS A 2 -51.98 -3.48 9.68
C LYS A 2 -50.55 -3.30 10.24
N LYS A 3 -49.67 -4.31 10.12
CA LYS A 3 -48.29 -4.29 10.66
C LYS A 3 -47.20 -4.17 9.63
N LYS A 4 -47.48 -4.13 8.33
CA LYS A 4 -46.46 -4.08 7.25
C LYS A 4 -46.24 -2.69 6.67
N VAL A 5 -47.05 -1.69 7.03
CA VAL A 5 -46.97 -0.33 6.45
C VAL A 5 -46.08 0.61 7.28
N VAL A 6 -45.83 0.29 8.55
CA VAL A 6 -45.05 1.15 9.44
C VAL A 6 -43.53 1.01 9.23
N SER A 7 -43.07 -0.16 8.74
CA SER A 7 -41.63 -0.39 8.49
C SER A 7 -41.09 0.28 7.22
N LEU A 8 -41.97 0.61 6.26
CA LEU A 8 -41.56 1.20 4.99
C LEU A 8 -41.37 2.74 5.09
N LEU A 9 -41.99 3.37 6.09
CA LEU A 9 -41.91 4.82 6.27
C LEU A 9 -40.69 5.28 7.07
N LEU A 10 -39.99 4.35 7.76
CA LEU A 10 -38.81 4.69 8.57
C LEU A 10 -37.50 4.70 7.74
N VAL A 11 -37.48 4.05 6.59
CA VAL A 11 -36.28 3.96 5.73
C VAL A 11 -36.12 5.19 4.81
N THR A 12 -37.23 5.89 4.51
CA THR A 12 -37.20 7.03 3.58
C THR A 12 -36.78 8.37 4.24
N THR A 13 -36.70 8.44 5.54
CA THR A 13 -36.32 9.70 6.24
C THR A 13 -34.83 9.85 6.56
N MET A 14 -34.02 8.83 6.33
CA MET A 14 -32.55 8.91 6.58
C MET A 14 -31.69 9.32 5.38
N VAL A 15 -32.26 9.45 4.19
CA VAL A 15 -31.48 9.79 2.98
C VAL A 15 -31.48 11.29 2.65
N ALA A 16 -32.29 12.12 3.33
CA ALA A 16 -32.48 13.52 2.98
C ALA A 16 -31.63 14.52 3.80
N SER A 17 -30.73 14.07 4.69
CA SER A 17 -29.97 14.98 5.59
C SER A 17 -28.48 15.13 5.26
N LEU A 18 -28.00 14.71 4.09
CA LEU A 18 -26.58 14.81 3.70
C LEU A 18 -26.27 15.87 2.62
N ALA A 19 -27.16 16.80 2.36
CA ALA A 19 -27.00 17.77 1.27
C ALA A 19 -27.08 19.26 1.72
N ALA A 20 -26.67 19.61 2.95
CA ALA A 20 -26.52 21.03 3.29
C ALA A 20 -25.51 21.22 4.41
N GLY A 21 -24.28 21.56 4.07
CA GLY A 21 -23.20 21.87 5.02
C GLY A 21 -21.93 22.35 4.35
N CYS A 22 -22.01 23.34 3.47
CA CYS A 22 -20.90 24.24 3.18
C CYS A 22 -20.98 25.39 4.17
N GLY A 23 -19.95 25.54 5.02
CA GLY A 23 -19.78 26.63 5.98
C GLY A 23 -18.39 26.59 6.54
N ASP A 24 -17.57 27.47 6.01
CA ASP A 24 -16.24 27.87 6.39
C ASP A 24 -16.11 28.15 7.91
N SER A 25 -15.12 27.52 8.57
CA SER A 25 -14.28 28.13 9.63
C SER A 25 -13.31 27.10 10.22
N SER A 26 -12.04 27.42 10.10
CA SER A 26 -10.84 26.94 10.76
C SER A 26 -11.00 26.37 12.18
N SER A 27 -10.54 25.11 12.42
CA SER A 27 -9.71 24.70 13.57
C SER A 27 -9.40 23.19 13.51
N SER A 28 -8.14 22.86 13.35
CA SER A 28 -7.36 21.69 13.76
C SER A 28 -8.08 20.49 14.38
N GLY A 29 -7.99 19.36 13.68
CA GLY A 29 -8.39 18.03 14.14
C GLY A 29 -8.31 17.07 12.96
N ASP A 30 -7.09 16.82 12.48
CA ASP A 30 -6.83 15.93 11.36
C ASP A 30 -7.02 14.46 11.76
N GLY A 31 -8.15 13.92 11.39
CA GLY A 31 -8.43 12.51 11.31
C GLY A 31 -8.75 12.17 9.86
N THR A 32 -7.77 12.31 9.00
CA THR A 32 -7.92 11.92 7.59
C THR A 32 -7.96 10.40 7.50
N GLU A 33 -9.16 9.83 7.38
CA GLU A 33 -9.34 8.53 6.74
C GLU A 33 -8.77 8.64 5.33
N LYS A 34 -7.51 8.27 5.16
CA LYS A 34 -6.95 7.95 3.85
C LYS A 34 -7.59 6.65 3.41
N THR A 35 -8.76 6.72 2.79
CA THR A 35 -9.24 5.65 1.92
C THR A 35 -8.11 5.33 0.96
N GLY A 36 -7.60 4.08 1.03
CA GLY A 36 -6.47 3.61 0.25
C GLY A 36 -6.66 3.93 -1.22
N LYS A 37 -5.89 4.89 -1.70
CA LYS A 37 -5.83 5.19 -3.13
C LYS A 37 -5.21 3.95 -3.78
N LYS A 38 -5.92 3.34 -4.72
CA LYS A 38 -5.38 2.23 -5.50
C LYS A 38 -4.06 2.68 -6.11
N VAL A 39 -3.00 1.92 -5.90
CA VAL A 39 -1.71 2.16 -6.55
C VAL A 39 -1.87 1.90 -8.03
N GLU A 40 -1.51 2.86 -8.87
CA GLU A 40 -1.46 2.66 -10.31
C GLU A 40 -0.18 1.86 -10.63
N THR A 41 -0.33 0.55 -10.77
CA THR A 41 0.73 -0.31 -11.29
C THR A 41 0.69 -0.25 -12.81
N VAL A 42 1.85 -0.03 -13.42
CA VAL A 42 2.01 -0.02 -14.89
C VAL A 42 2.56 -1.38 -15.29
N ASP A 43 1.76 -2.18 -15.96
CA ASP A 43 2.17 -3.50 -16.46
C ASP A 43 2.76 -3.36 -17.88
N ASP A 44 3.94 -2.78 -17.97
CA ASP A 44 4.73 -2.64 -19.21
C ASP A 44 5.96 -3.56 -19.25
N GLY A 45 6.15 -4.35 -18.19
CA GLY A 45 7.29 -5.25 -18.02
C GLY A 45 8.60 -4.56 -17.61
N HIS A 46 8.61 -3.22 -17.48
CA HIS A 46 9.79 -2.42 -17.17
C HIS A 46 9.62 -1.51 -15.95
N THR A 47 8.38 -1.26 -15.54
CA THR A 47 8.06 -0.33 -14.45
C THR A 47 7.64 -1.07 -13.18
N LEU A 48 8.30 -0.75 -12.06
CA LEU A 48 7.88 -1.17 -10.72
C LEU A 48 7.57 0.04 -9.86
N THR A 49 6.63 -0.11 -8.93
CA THR A 49 6.31 0.88 -7.89
C THR A 49 6.78 0.35 -6.54
N ALA A 50 7.44 1.21 -5.76
CA ALA A 50 7.94 0.86 -4.44
C ALA A 50 7.44 1.85 -3.39
N TRP A 51 6.97 1.35 -2.24
CA TRP A 51 6.78 2.15 -1.04
C TRP A 51 8.00 2.05 -0.13
N ALA A 52 8.53 3.20 0.23
CA ALA A 52 9.66 3.33 1.12
C ALA A 52 9.47 4.51 2.07
N TRP A 53 10.14 4.46 3.18
CA TRP A 53 10.24 5.51 4.17
C TRP A 53 11.72 5.84 4.39
N ASP A 54 12.05 6.92 5.08
CA ASP A 54 13.43 7.38 5.31
C ASP A 54 14.14 7.89 4.04
N ALA A 55 14.00 9.19 3.84
CA ALA A 55 14.62 9.93 2.75
C ALA A 55 16.16 9.91 2.75
N ASN A 56 16.78 9.55 3.88
CA ASN A 56 18.24 9.57 4.04
C ASN A 56 18.90 8.20 3.86
N PHE A 57 18.12 7.12 3.94
CA PHE A 57 18.66 5.76 3.86
C PHE A 57 17.94 4.89 2.83
N ASN A 58 16.68 4.54 3.07
CA ASN A 58 15.97 3.59 2.22
C ASN A 58 15.76 4.10 0.78
N ILE A 59 15.33 5.35 0.63
CA ILE A 59 15.06 5.94 -0.68
C ILE A 59 16.32 6.11 -1.52
N PRO A 60 17.44 6.64 -1.01
CA PRO A 60 18.70 6.65 -1.75
C PRO A 60 19.21 5.26 -2.14
N ALA A 61 19.05 4.25 -1.28
CA ALA A 61 19.46 2.89 -1.58
C ALA A 61 18.65 2.30 -2.74
N LEU A 62 17.32 2.47 -2.75
CA LEU A 62 16.46 2.04 -3.85
C LEU A 62 16.80 2.75 -5.16
N LYS A 63 17.07 4.05 -5.13
CA LYS A 63 17.48 4.80 -6.32
C LYS A 63 18.78 4.29 -6.90
N ALA A 64 19.78 4.04 -6.04
CA ALA A 64 21.05 3.49 -6.47
C ALA A 64 20.90 2.08 -7.09
N ALA A 65 20.09 1.22 -6.48
CA ALA A 65 19.79 -0.10 -7.00
C ALA A 65 19.07 -0.03 -8.36
N ALA A 66 18.09 0.88 -8.50
CA ALA A 66 17.38 1.09 -9.76
C ALA A 66 18.29 1.59 -10.88
N GLU A 67 19.21 2.51 -10.59
CA GLU A 67 20.20 2.99 -11.56
C GLU A 67 21.16 1.89 -12.00
N ASP A 68 21.60 1.06 -11.06
CA ASP A 68 22.48 -0.08 -11.36
C ASP A 68 21.75 -1.12 -12.22
N TYR A 69 20.51 -1.47 -11.88
CA TYR A 69 19.68 -2.38 -12.64
C TYR A 69 19.42 -1.84 -14.06
N LYS A 70 19.06 -0.58 -14.19
CA LYS A 70 18.87 0.09 -15.48
C LYS A 70 20.12 0.06 -16.36
N LYS A 71 21.28 0.23 -15.76
CA LYS A 71 22.56 0.25 -16.49
C LYS A 71 23.00 -1.14 -16.94
N ASN A 72 22.78 -2.18 -16.12
CA ASN A 72 23.40 -3.48 -16.31
C ASN A 72 22.44 -4.57 -16.80
N VAL A 73 21.12 -4.37 -16.62
CA VAL A 73 20.11 -5.40 -16.89
C VAL A 73 19.06 -4.93 -17.88
N ASP A 74 18.34 -3.86 -17.56
CA ASP A 74 17.23 -3.36 -18.37
C ASP A 74 17.31 -1.83 -18.54
N PRO A 75 17.74 -1.33 -19.72
CA PRO A 75 17.88 0.10 -20.00
C PRO A 75 16.55 0.89 -19.92
N ASP A 76 15.42 0.22 -20.08
CA ASP A 76 14.09 0.83 -20.05
C ASP A 76 13.47 0.78 -18.64
N PHE A 77 14.14 0.16 -17.66
CA PHE A 77 13.65 0.01 -16.31
C PHE A 77 13.34 1.34 -15.62
N VAL A 78 12.19 1.40 -14.95
CA VAL A 78 11.73 2.54 -14.15
C VAL A 78 11.29 2.05 -12.77
N LEU A 79 11.82 2.65 -11.71
CA LEU A 79 11.35 2.46 -10.35
C LEU A 79 10.64 3.72 -9.85
N ASN A 80 9.33 3.65 -9.69
CA ASN A 80 8.53 4.70 -9.07
C ASN A 80 8.56 4.53 -7.56
N ILE A 81 9.22 5.45 -6.85
CA ILE A 81 9.31 5.40 -5.39
C ILE A 81 8.29 6.37 -4.81
N GLU A 82 7.31 5.83 -4.08
CA GLU A 82 6.35 6.61 -3.30
C GLU A 82 6.81 6.65 -1.84
N GLU A 83 7.20 7.85 -1.39
CA GLU A 83 7.64 8.06 -0.02
C GLU A 83 6.46 7.98 0.95
N GLN A 84 6.56 7.11 1.94
CA GLN A 84 5.67 7.02 3.07
C GLN A 84 6.28 7.76 4.28
N SER A 85 5.45 8.29 5.16
CA SER A 85 5.96 9.08 6.30
C SER A 85 6.80 8.22 7.25
N GLN A 86 6.41 6.96 7.42
CA GLN A 86 7.08 6.02 8.32
C GLN A 86 6.74 4.57 7.98
N SER A 87 7.53 3.62 8.51
CA SER A 87 7.31 2.18 8.32
C SER A 87 5.92 1.71 8.73
N SER A 88 5.37 2.24 9.82
CA SER A 88 4.05 1.85 10.33
C SER A 88 2.89 2.19 9.38
N ASP A 89 3.04 3.15 8.48
CA ASP A 89 2.02 3.45 7.47
C ASP A 89 1.95 2.30 6.46
N ILE A 90 3.11 1.78 6.04
CA ILE A 90 3.24 0.61 5.16
C ILE A 90 2.69 -0.64 5.86
N GLU A 91 3.06 -0.86 7.11
CA GLU A 91 2.59 -1.99 7.92
C GLU A 91 1.07 -2.00 8.10
N THR A 92 0.49 -0.82 8.29
CA THR A 92 -0.98 -0.65 8.34
C THR A 92 -1.64 -1.01 7.01
N ALA A 93 -1.05 -0.58 5.89
CA ALA A 93 -1.56 -0.89 4.57
C ALA A 93 -1.49 -2.40 4.28
N ILE A 94 -0.37 -3.07 4.61
CA ILE A 94 -0.22 -4.54 4.49
C ILE A 94 -1.30 -5.25 5.31
N THR A 95 -1.50 -4.84 6.56
CA THR A 95 -2.51 -5.44 7.45
C THR A 95 -3.92 -5.25 6.90
N THR A 96 -4.22 -4.07 6.36
CA THR A 96 -5.53 -3.75 5.78
C THR A 96 -5.79 -4.59 4.54
N ALA A 97 -4.84 -4.63 3.61
CA ALA A 97 -4.92 -5.42 2.38
C ALA A 97 -5.07 -6.93 2.70
N GLY A 98 -4.23 -7.45 3.61
CA GLY A 98 -4.27 -8.84 4.03
C GLY A 98 -5.57 -9.23 4.73
N SER A 99 -6.12 -8.35 5.56
CA SER A 99 -7.43 -8.59 6.21
C SER A 99 -8.59 -8.58 5.23
N ALA A 100 -8.48 -7.82 4.15
CA ALA A 100 -9.47 -7.78 3.08
C ALA A 100 -9.28 -8.91 2.05
N GLY A 101 -8.12 -9.56 2.01
CA GLY A 101 -7.72 -10.50 0.95
C GLY A 101 -7.60 -9.83 -0.42
N ASP A 102 -7.35 -8.52 -0.44
CA ASP A 102 -7.20 -7.71 -1.66
C ASP A 102 -5.89 -6.91 -1.59
N TYR A 103 -4.91 -7.37 -2.34
CA TYR A 103 -3.57 -6.78 -2.40
C TYR A 103 -3.40 -5.75 -3.53
N SER A 104 -4.46 -5.45 -4.29
CA SER A 104 -4.42 -4.49 -5.42
C SER A 104 -4.14 -3.04 -4.99
N THR A 105 -4.17 -2.78 -3.70
CA THR A 105 -3.84 -1.48 -3.11
C THR A 105 -2.38 -1.35 -2.69
N LEU A 106 -1.61 -2.44 -2.77
CA LEU A 106 -0.18 -2.45 -2.48
C LEU A 106 0.64 -2.25 -3.77
N PRO A 107 1.84 -1.66 -3.68
CA PRO A 107 2.78 -1.56 -4.78
C PRO A 107 3.50 -2.91 -5.00
N ASP A 108 4.35 -2.98 -6.04
CA ASP A 108 5.15 -4.17 -6.34
C ASP A 108 6.19 -4.45 -5.26
N ILE A 109 6.72 -3.41 -4.63
CA ILE A 109 7.75 -3.51 -3.58
C ILE A 109 7.31 -2.70 -2.36
N VAL A 110 7.39 -3.30 -1.18
CA VAL A 110 7.18 -2.62 0.10
C VAL A 110 8.40 -2.79 1.00
N LEU A 111 8.88 -1.67 1.56
CA LEU A 111 9.90 -1.70 2.60
C LEU A 111 9.23 -1.50 3.95
N PHE A 112 9.52 -2.35 4.90
CA PHE A 112 9.08 -2.23 6.29
C PHE A 112 10.14 -2.82 7.22
N GLN A 113 9.96 -2.67 8.54
CA GLN A 113 10.95 -3.12 9.51
C GLN A 113 11.02 -4.65 9.58
N ASP A 114 12.20 -5.22 9.62
CA ASP A 114 12.50 -6.66 9.54
C ASP A 114 11.84 -7.50 10.63
N HIS A 115 11.70 -6.96 11.84
CA HIS A 115 11.10 -7.68 12.97
C HIS A 115 9.62 -8.03 12.75
N TYR A 116 8.92 -7.39 11.81
CA TYR A 116 7.56 -7.73 11.42
C TYR A 116 7.48 -8.73 10.26
N PHE A 117 8.59 -9.03 9.59
CA PHE A 117 8.61 -9.88 8.39
C PHE A 117 7.94 -11.24 8.65
N ARG A 118 8.34 -11.93 9.72
CA ARG A 118 7.77 -13.24 10.04
C ARG A 118 6.25 -13.19 10.25
N GLN A 119 5.75 -12.14 10.89
CA GLN A 119 4.33 -11.97 11.16
C GLN A 119 3.55 -11.82 9.85
N TYR A 120 3.98 -10.94 8.96
CA TYR A 120 3.29 -10.69 7.70
C TYR A 120 3.39 -11.86 6.75
N HIS A 121 4.56 -12.49 6.66
CA HIS A 121 4.75 -13.68 5.84
C HIS A 121 3.87 -14.86 6.30
N THR A 122 3.66 -15.03 7.61
CA THR A 122 2.82 -16.09 8.15
C THR A 122 1.32 -15.79 8.01
N ASN A 123 0.93 -14.53 8.26
CA ASN A 123 -0.49 -14.16 8.28
C ASN A 123 -1.07 -13.91 6.90
N TYR A 124 -0.23 -13.47 5.96
CA TYR A 124 -0.63 -13.08 4.61
C TYR A 124 0.29 -13.70 3.54
N PRO A 125 0.35 -15.05 3.45
CA PRO A 125 1.30 -15.72 2.56
C PRO A 125 1.09 -15.39 1.08
N ASP A 126 -0.16 -15.09 0.69
CA ASP A 126 -0.50 -14.77 -0.70
C ASP A 126 -0.11 -13.33 -1.11
N ALA A 127 0.37 -12.51 -0.17
CA ALA A 127 0.85 -11.16 -0.46
C ALA A 127 2.26 -11.12 -1.06
N TRP A 128 3.01 -12.24 -1.02
CA TRP A 128 4.44 -12.28 -1.29
C TRP A 128 4.78 -13.19 -2.45
N VAL A 129 5.70 -12.72 -3.28
CA VAL A 129 6.31 -13.54 -4.32
C VAL A 129 7.57 -14.21 -3.75
N SER A 130 7.75 -15.50 -4.06
CA SER A 130 8.94 -16.23 -3.65
C SER A 130 10.18 -15.77 -4.43
N ALA A 131 11.21 -15.33 -3.73
CA ALA A 131 12.50 -15.02 -4.35
C ALA A 131 13.29 -16.28 -4.73
N ASN A 132 12.86 -17.48 -4.36
CA ASN A 132 13.52 -18.75 -4.75
C ASN A 132 13.41 -19.04 -6.24
N ASP A 133 12.39 -18.46 -6.90
CA ASP A 133 12.17 -18.62 -8.34
C ASP A 133 12.90 -17.54 -9.17
N ALA A 134 13.53 -16.58 -8.49
CA ALA A 134 14.37 -15.55 -9.12
C ALA A 134 15.82 -16.04 -9.24
N ASP A 135 16.53 -15.55 -10.24
CA ASP A 135 17.97 -15.85 -10.45
C ASP A 135 18.83 -15.03 -9.46
N VAL A 136 18.63 -15.28 -8.17
CA VAL A 136 19.35 -14.62 -7.08
C VAL A 136 20.53 -15.47 -6.66
N LYS A 137 21.73 -14.91 -6.72
CA LYS A 137 22.96 -15.54 -6.22
C LYS A 137 23.05 -15.35 -4.72
N TRP A 138 22.37 -16.19 -3.96
CA TRP A 138 22.30 -16.11 -2.50
C TRP A 138 23.66 -16.16 -1.80
N ASP A 139 24.66 -16.81 -2.43
CA ASP A 139 26.01 -16.89 -1.89
C ASP A 139 26.75 -15.53 -1.84
N ASP A 140 26.27 -14.54 -2.62
CA ASP A 140 26.84 -13.18 -2.63
C ASP A 140 26.33 -12.32 -1.46
N PHE A 141 25.33 -12.80 -0.72
CA PHE A 141 24.80 -12.10 0.47
C PHE A 141 25.43 -12.64 1.74
N SER A 142 25.63 -11.74 2.73
CA SER A 142 26.12 -12.16 4.04
C SER A 142 25.16 -13.13 4.71
N GLN A 143 25.67 -14.26 5.14
CA GLN A 143 24.95 -15.23 5.95
C GLN A 143 25.04 -14.77 7.41
N GLU A 144 24.02 -14.10 7.94
CA GLU A 144 23.89 -13.78 9.36
C GLU A 144 23.04 -14.83 10.08
#